data_c6efa3cb8a06a1a454a68051bd986e01
#
_entry.id   c6efa3cb8a06a1a454a68051bd986e01
#
_cell.length_a   1.000
_cell.length_b   1.000
_cell.length_c   1.000
_cell.angle_alpha   90.00
_cell.angle_beta   90.00
_cell.angle_gamma   90.00
#
_symmetry.space_group_name_H-M   'P 1'
#
loop_
_entity.id
_entity.type
_entity.pdbx_description
1 polymer ?
#
loop_
_entity_poly.entity_id
_entity_poly.type
_entity_poly.pdbx_seq_one_letter_code
_entity_poly.pdbx_strand_id
1 'polypeptide(L)' 'MKYGVRNDLKATVKGIKKGEIMSQVECVLASGETVASVLTTDSVADMGLKVGDKIHLLVKAIHVVPAKD' A
#
# COMPACT_ATOMS: atom_id res chain seq x y z
N MET A 1 -5.24 -16.25 -1.66
CA MET A 1 -5.78 -15.11 -0.88
C MET A 1 -7.18 -14.77 -1.39
N LYS A 2 -8.14 -14.71 -0.49
CA LYS A 2 -9.54 -14.33 -0.83
C LYS A 2 -9.94 -13.11 -0.02
N TYR A 3 -10.57 -12.14 -0.68
CA TYR A 3 -10.95 -10.87 -0.06
C TYR A 3 -12.10 -10.24 -0.83
N GLY A 4 -12.80 -9.30 -0.19
CA GLY A 4 -13.99 -8.67 -0.74
C GLY A 4 -13.79 -7.34 -1.44
N VAL A 5 -12.56 -6.99 -1.81
CA VAL A 5 -12.28 -5.75 -2.53
C VAL A 5 -12.10 -6.03 -4.03
N ARG A 6 -12.39 -5.02 -4.85
CA ARG A 6 -12.34 -5.15 -6.31
C ARG A 6 -10.96 -4.87 -6.90
N ASN A 7 -10.17 -4.03 -6.24
CA ASN A 7 -8.88 -3.61 -6.78
C ASN A 7 -7.74 -4.22 -5.99
N ASP A 8 -6.92 -4.98 -6.69
CA ASP A 8 -5.73 -5.61 -6.16
C ASP A 8 -4.56 -5.17 -7.04
N LEU A 9 -3.72 -4.31 -6.51
CA LEU A 9 -2.58 -3.76 -7.23
C LEU A 9 -1.31 -4.42 -6.72
N LYS A 10 -0.56 -5.04 -7.60
CA LYS A 10 0.74 -5.62 -7.23
C LYS A 10 1.77 -4.50 -7.19
N ALA A 11 2.52 -4.44 -6.10
CA ALA A 11 3.48 -3.37 -5.87
C ALA A 11 4.70 -3.87 -5.12
N THR A 12 5.74 -3.06 -5.12
CA THR A 12 6.96 -3.30 -4.36
C THR A 12 7.11 -2.16 -3.35
N VAL A 13 7.45 -2.50 -2.12
CA VAL A 13 7.70 -1.50 -1.08
C VAL A 13 8.98 -0.74 -1.42
N LYS A 14 8.86 0.57 -1.57
CA LYS A 14 9.97 1.46 -1.93
C LYS A 14 10.56 2.16 -0.72
N GLY A 15 9.73 2.50 0.26
CA GLY A 15 10.18 3.18 1.45
C GLY A 15 9.14 3.09 2.56
N ILE A 16 9.61 3.23 3.79
CA ILE A 16 8.75 3.22 4.98
C ILE A 16 9.16 4.37 5.87
N LYS A 17 8.20 5.25 6.19
CA LYS A 17 8.38 6.31 7.17
C LYS A 17 7.65 5.91 8.43
N LYS A 18 8.41 5.48 9.45
CA LYS A 18 7.84 5.03 10.71
C LYS A 18 7.56 6.20 11.65
N GLY A 19 6.33 6.28 12.14
CA GLY A 19 5.95 7.14 13.25
C GLY A 19 5.71 6.28 14.49
N GLU A 20 5.35 6.91 15.60
CA GLU A 20 5.07 6.17 16.83
C GLU A 20 3.80 5.32 16.70
N ILE A 21 2.75 5.90 16.16
CA ILE A 21 1.44 5.22 16.04
C ILE A 21 1.15 4.88 14.59
N MET A 22 1.36 5.82 13.67
CA MET A 22 1.08 5.65 12.24
C MET A 22 2.36 5.66 11.44
N SER A 23 2.37 4.88 10.38
CA SER A 23 3.48 4.81 9.44
C SER A 23 2.97 5.00 8.01
N GLN A 24 3.83 5.51 7.14
CA GLN A 24 3.54 5.64 5.73
C GLN A 24 4.43 4.68 4.94
N VAL A 25 3.82 3.89 4.09
CA VAL A 25 4.53 2.96 3.22
C VAL A 25 4.40 3.46 1.78
N GLU A 26 5.52 3.74 1.14
CA GLU A 26 5.54 4.11 -0.27
C GLU A 26 5.79 2.87 -1.11
N CYS A 27 4.97 2.68 -2.13
CA CYS A 27 5.03 1.52 -3.01
C CYS A 27 5.14 1.96 -4.46
N VAL A 28 5.75 1.14 -5.28
CA VAL A 28 5.84 1.38 -6.72
C VAL A 28 5.16 0.23 -7.45
N LEU A 29 4.28 0.59 -8.39
CA LEU A 29 3.60 -0.37 -9.25
C LEU A 29 4.52 -0.78 -10.40
N ALA A 30 4.19 -1.87 -11.09
CA ALA A 30 4.94 -2.33 -12.26
C ALA A 30 5.03 -1.25 -13.35
N SER A 31 4.02 -0.38 -13.45
CA SER A 31 4.00 0.74 -14.39
C SER A 31 4.95 1.89 -14.03
N GLY A 32 5.55 1.83 -12.83
CA GLY A 32 6.43 2.90 -12.34
C GLY A 32 5.72 3.96 -11.50
N GLU A 33 4.40 3.90 -11.43
CA GLU A 33 3.64 4.83 -10.59
C GLU A 33 3.78 4.49 -9.12
N THR A 34 3.70 5.51 -8.26
CA THR A 34 3.84 5.33 -6.83
C THR A 34 2.49 5.44 -6.15
N VAL A 35 2.32 4.65 -5.09
CA VAL A 35 1.11 4.66 -4.26
C VAL A 35 1.56 4.66 -2.81
N ALA A 36 0.98 5.54 -2.01
CA ALA A 36 1.27 5.60 -0.58
C ALA A 36 0.14 4.95 0.21
N SER A 37 0.52 4.26 1.28
CA SER A 37 -0.42 3.68 2.22
C SER A 37 -0.08 4.17 3.62
N VAL A 38 -1.09 4.52 4.40
CA VAL A 38 -0.91 4.88 5.80
C VAL A 38 -1.60 3.83 6.64
N LEU A 39 -0.84 3.24 7.56
CA LEU A 39 -1.35 2.19 8.44
C LEU A 39 -0.64 2.32 9.80
N THR A 40 -1.12 1.58 10.77
CA THR A 40 -0.51 1.64 12.10
C THR A 40 0.91 1.07 12.05
N THR A 41 1.78 1.64 12.86
CA THR A 41 3.16 1.15 12.98
C THR A 41 3.16 -0.30 13.47
N ASP A 42 2.22 -0.66 14.34
CA ASP A 42 2.06 -2.05 14.78
C ASP A 42 1.75 -2.97 13.61
N SER A 43 0.90 -2.54 12.68
CA SER A 43 0.57 -3.35 11.49
C SER A 43 1.79 -3.56 10.60
N VAL A 44 2.62 -2.53 10.44
CA VAL A 44 3.89 -2.65 9.70
C VAL A 44 4.76 -3.73 10.31
N ALA A 45 4.88 -3.71 11.65
CA ALA A 45 5.69 -4.69 12.37
C ALA A 45 5.10 -6.10 12.27
N ASP A 46 3.79 -6.23 12.47
CA ASP A 46 3.10 -7.53 12.42
C ASP A 46 3.21 -8.17 11.04
N MET A 47 3.14 -7.37 9.98
CA MET A 47 3.28 -7.87 8.62
C MET A 47 4.74 -8.10 8.22
N GLY A 48 5.68 -7.60 9.01
CA GLY A 48 7.09 -7.69 8.69
C GLY A 48 7.46 -6.94 7.42
N LEU A 49 6.79 -5.82 7.14
CA LEU A 49 7.03 -5.05 5.93
C LEU A 49 8.43 -4.43 5.94
N LYS A 50 9.11 -4.56 4.81
CA LYS A 50 10.43 -3.96 4.60
C LYS A 50 10.60 -3.57 3.14
N VAL A 51 11.52 -2.66 2.89
CA VAL A 51 11.85 -2.20 1.55
C VAL A 51 12.25 -3.40 0.67
N GLY A 52 11.70 -3.46 -0.51
CA GLY A 52 11.93 -4.54 -1.46
C GLY A 52 10.86 -5.63 -1.44
N ASP A 53 10.00 -5.65 -0.42
CA ASP A 53 8.92 -6.65 -0.37
C ASP A 53 7.93 -6.44 -1.51
N LYS A 54 7.50 -7.55 -2.08
CA LYS A 54 6.42 -7.55 -3.08
C LYS A 54 5.10 -7.80 -2.35
N ILE A 55 4.18 -6.90 -2.52
CA ILE A 55 2.91 -6.91 -1.79
C ILE A 55 1.73 -6.65 -2.71
N HIS A 56 0.55 -6.84 -2.16
CA HIS A 56 -0.71 -6.44 -2.78
C HIS A 56 -1.23 -5.19 -2.10
N LEU A 57 -1.68 -4.23 -2.89
CA LEU A 57 -2.40 -3.07 -2.38
C LEU A 57 -3.86 -3.27 -2.73
N LEU A 58 -4.68 -3.43 -1.70
CA LEU A 58 -6.11 -3.69 -1.85
C LEU A 58 -6.86 -2.37 -1.66
N VAL A 59 -7.66 -1.99 -2.65
CA VAL A 59 -8.38 -0.73 -2.61
C VAL A 59 -9.86 -0.97 -2.87
N LYS A 60 -10.69 -0.55 -1.95
CA LYS A 60 -12.15 -0.64 -2.14
C LYS A 60 -12.57 0.27 -3.29
N ALA A 61 -13.41 -0.24 -4.17
CA ALA A 61 -13.88 0.50 -5.34
C ALA A 61 -14.51 1.85 -4.96
N ILE A 62 -15.17 1.91 -3.82
CA ILE A 62 -15.82 3.15 -3.34
C ILE A 62 -14.81 4.24 -2.99
N HIS A 63 -13.53 3.91 -2.84
CA HIS A 63 -12.48 4.87 -2.52
C HIS A 63 -11.67 5.31 -3.75
N VAL A 64 -11.99 4.77 -4.90
CA VAL A 64 -11.30 5.15 -6.15
C VAL A 64 -12.11 6.25 -6.81
N VAL A 65 -11.50 7.42 -6.95
CA VAL A 65 -12.17 8.61 -7.48
C VAL A 65 -11.60 8.93 -8.85
N PRO A 66 -12.40 8.80 -9.91
CA PRO A 66 -11.93 9.20 -11.24
C PRO A 66 -11.80 10.72 -11.34
N ALA A 67 -10.79 11.14 -12.08
CA ALA A 67 -10.59 12.55 -12.39
C ALA A 67 -10.26 12.66 -13.88
N LYS A 68 -10.68 13.76 -14.48
CA LYS A 68 -10.46 13.99 -15.90
C LYS A 68 -10.24 15.48 -16.14
N ASP A 69 -9.28 15.81 -17.00
CA ASP A 69 -9.02 17.18 -17.43
C ASP A 69 -10.08 17.66 -18.43
#